data_ba8ca4b83f3d751e12b7578036279ccd
#
_entry.id   ba8ca4b83f3d751e12b7578036279ccd
#
_cell.length_a   1.000
_cell.length_b   1.000
_cell.length_c   1.000
_cell.angle_alpha   90.00
_cell.angle_beta   90.00
_cell.angle_gamma   90.00
#
_symmetry.space_group_name_H-M   'P 1'
#
loop_
_entity.id
_entity.type
_entity.pdbx_description
1 polymer ?
#
loop_
_entity_poly.entity_id
_entity_poly.type
_entity_poly.pdbx_seq_one_letter_code
_entity_poly.pdbx_strand_id
1 'polypeptide(L)'
;MAFHHIPVLLNEVLEALNPQPGETYADGTLGGGGHSGEILKRMGETGTLYGIDRDEAAIAAATERLKGYPGFHAVHGNFHDVKELLPGVRLNGGLLDLGVSSFQLDTPDRGFSYHEDAPLDMRMDTTQGMTAADYVNTVSERDFCQALRDYGDEKWAARIAQMLMEKRAQKPLETTADLVAVVDAAIPKAVRIVVNDELAPLEKALNDWVDLLVPGGRLCVITFHSIEDRIVKLAFRKMQNPCTCPPKAPICICGKKPLGKGVGGAIKAGENELNENSRAHSATLRVFEKGWPEL
;
A
#
# COMPACT_ATOMS: atom_id res chain seq x y z
N MET A 1 -19.89 -19.56 -3.01
CA MET A 1 -20.49 -18.34 -2.43
C MET A 1 -19.62 -17.16 -2.88
N ALA A 2 -20.20 -16.15 -3.50
CA ALA A 2 -19.43 -14.96 -3.86
C ALA A 2 -19.08 -14.23 -2.55
N PHE A 3 -17.80 -14.19 -2.22
CA PHE A 3 -17.30 -13.40 -1.08
C PHE A 3 -17.55 -11.91 -1.41
N HIS A 4 -18.53 -11.31 -0.74
CA HIS A 4 -18.72 -9.87 -0.75
C HIS A 4 -17.66 -9.24 0.15
N HIS A 5 -16.47 -9.02 -0.41
CA HIS A 5 -15.44 -8.25 0.26
C HIS A 5 -15.82 -6.77 0.18
N ILE A 6 -16.09 -6.16 1.34
CA ILE A 6 -16.31 -4.72 1.44
C ILE A 6 -14.93 -4.05 1.53
N PRO A 7 -14.58 -3.14 0.60
CA PRO A 7 -13.33 -2.38 0.68
C PRO A 7 -13.26 -1.56 1.97
N VAL A 8 -12.07 -1.50 2.57
CA VAL A 8 -11.85 -0.80 3.83
C VAL A 8 -11.96 0.71 3.63
N LEU A 9 -12.65 1.42 4.53
CA LEU A 9 -12.83 2.88 4.49
C LEU A 9 -13.43 3.37 3.16
N LEU A 10 -14.31 2.56 2.54
CA LEU A 10 -14.87 2.85 1.22
C LEU A 10 -15.60 4.20 1.17
N ASN A 11 -16.45 4.49 2.14
CA ASN A 11 -17.21 5.72 2.17
C ASN A 11 -16.32 6.94 2.33
N GLU A 12 -15.35 6.86 3.22
CA GLU A 12 -14.38 7.92 3.50
C GLU A 12 -13.50 8.20 2.28
N VAL A 13 -13.08 7.16 1.55
CA VAL A 13 -12.33 7.30 0.28
C VAL A 13 -13.19 7.99 -0.77
N LEU A 14 -14.43 7.54 -0.95
CA LEU A 14 -15.34 8.10 -1.95
C LEU A 14 -15.75 9.55 -1.63
N GLU A 15 -15.90 9.92 -0.37
CA GLU A 15 -16.13 11.30 0.07
C GLU A 15 -14.89 12.17 -0.15
N ALA A 16 -13.71 11.65 0.20
CA ALA A 16 -12.46 12.38 0.04
C ALA A 16 -12.10 12.61 -1.44
N LEU A 17 -12.22 11.60 -2.29
CA LEU A 17 -11.96 11.71 -3.73
C LEU A 17 -13.06 12.49 -4.45
N ASN A 18 -14.31 12.32 -4.04
CA ASN A 18 -15.51 12.93 -4.67
C ASN A 18 -15.54 12.78 -6.19
N PRO A 19 -15.48 11.54 -6.74
CA PRO A 19 -15.34 11.31 -8.18
C PRO A 19 -16.49 11.91 -8.99
N GLN A 20 -16.15 12.64 -10.08
CA GLN A 20 -17.13 13.27 -10.96
C GLN A 20 -17.06 12.69 -12.37
N PRO A 21 -18.16 12.73 -13.14
CA PRO A 21 -18.17 12.35 -14.56
C PRO A 21 -17.12 13.12 -15.37
N GLY A 22 -16.43 12.42 -16.29
CA GLY A 22 -15.40 13.00 -17.16
C GLY A 22 -14.02 13.19 -16.53
N GLU A 23 -13.87 12.87 -15.24
CA GLU A 23 -12.58 12.94 -14.56
C GLU A 23 -11.73 11.69 -14.75
N THR A 24 -10.44 11.80 -14.43
CA THR A 24 -9.45 10.72 -14.52
C THR A 24 -8.89 10.39 -13.15
N TYR A 25 -8.96 9.10 -12.77
CA TYR A 25 -8.47 8.57 -11.50
C TYR A 25 -7.47 7.45 -11.73
N ALA A 26 -6.67 7.17 -10.72
CA ALA A 26 -5.85 5.97 -10.68
C ALA A 26 -5.95 5.30 -9.29
N ASP A 27 -6.06 3.98 -9.30
CA ASP A 27 -5.96 3.10 -8.12
C ASP A 27 -4.66 2.32 -8.25
N GLY A 28 -3.68 2.62 -7.40
CA GLY A 28 -2.35 2.02 -7.45
C GLY A 28 -2.27 0.65 -6.76
N THR A 29 -3.37 0.20 -6.18
CA THR A 29 -3.51 -1.04 -5.40
C THR A 29 -4.84 -1.71 -5.75
N LEU A 30 -5.01 -1.98 -7.05
CA LEU A 30 -6.28 -2.40 -7.65
C LEU A 30 -6.92 -3.60 -6.93
N GLY A 31 -6.11 -4.60 -6.55
CA GLY A 31 -6.59 -5.83 -5.97
C GLY A 31 -7.75 -6.43 -6.79
N GLY A 32 -8.83 -6.82 -6.12
CA GLY A 32 -10.05 -7.31 -6.79
C GLY A 32 -10.96 -6.22 -7.34
N GLY A 33 -10.52 -4.96 -7.43
CA GLY A 33 -11.26 -3.84 -8.02
C GLY A 33 -12.43 -3.33 -7.17
N GLY A 34 -12.37 -3.51 -5.85
CA GLY A 34 -13.46 -3.12 -4.96
C GLY A 34 -13.68 -1.61 -4.90
N HIS A 35 -12.67 -0.84 -4.52
CA HIS A 35 -12.70 0.62 -4.53
C HIS A 35 -12.90 1.16 -5.95
N SER A 36 -12.12 0.63 -6.91
CA SER A 36 -12.20 1.00 -8.33
C SER A 36 -13.60 0.89 -8.91
N GLY A 37 -14.34 -0.18 -8.55
CA GLY A 37 -15.73 -0.36 -9.02
C GLY A 37 -16.68 0.73 -8.51
N GLU A 38 -16.56 1.13 -7.25
CA GLU A 38 -17.41 2.18 -6.67
C GLU A 38 -17.01 3.58 -7.17
N ILE A 39 -15.71 3.82 -7.44
CA ILE A 39 -15.24 5.06 -8.10
C ILE A 39 -15.83 5.14 -9.50
N LEU A 40 -15.70 4.10 -10.33
CA LEU A 40 -16.25 4.03 -11.69
C LEU A 40 -17.77 4.23 -11.72
N LYS A 41 -18.49 3.63 -10.79
CA LYS A 41 -19.94 3.79 -10.66
C LYS A 41 -20.35 5.24 -10.43
N ARG A 42 -19.59 6.01 -9.65
CA ARG A 42 -19.83 7.45 -9.45
C ARG A 42 -19.46 8.30 -10.66
N MET A 43 -18.39 7.95 -11.37
CA MET A 43 -17.97 8.67 -12.58
C MET A 43 -18.86 8.40 -13.81
N GLY A 44 -19.60 7.29 -13.80
CA GLY A 44 -20.41 6.89 -14.95
C GLY A 44 -19.56 6.50 -16.17
N GLU A 45 -20.15 6.63 -17.38
CA GLU A 45 -19.53 6.14 -18.61
C GLU A 45 -18.41 7.05 -19.15
N THR A 46 -18.32 8.29 -18.70
CA THR A 46 -17.36 9.29 -19.23
C THR A 46 -16.08 9.40 -18.43
N GLY A 47 -16.01 8.80 -17.24
CA GLY A 47 -14.82 8.81 -16.40
C GLY A 47 -13.78 7.79 -16.86
N THR A 48 -12.50 8.07 -16.56
CA THR A 48 -11.38 7.17 -16.84
C THR A 48 -10.72 6.73 -15.53
N LEU A 49 -10.48 5.44 -15.37
CA LEU A 49 -9.80 4.89 -14.21
C LEU A 49 -8.70 3.91 -14.61
N TYR A 50 -7.49 4.21 -14.20
CA TYR A 50 -6.34 3.32 -14.32
C TYR A 50 -6.19 2.50 -13.04
N GLY A 51 -6.34 1.18 -13.14
CA GLY A 51 -6.12 0.25 -12.03
C GLY A 51 -4.77 -0.42 -12.15
N ILE A 52 -3.84 -0.12 -11.24
CA ILE A 52 -2.48 -0.66 -11.24
C ILE A 52 -2.38 -1.75 -10.19
N ASP A 53 -1.83 -2.89 -10.54
CA ASP A 53 -1.43 -3.93 -9.59
C ASP A 53 -0.21 -4.68 -10.13
N ARG A 54 0.63 -5.19 -9.25
CA ARG A 54 1.77 -6.04 -9.58
C ARG A 54 1.41 -7.54 -9.58
N ASP A 55 0.21 -7.87 -9.09
CA ASP A 55 -0.32 -9.23 -9.07
C ASP A 55 -1.19 -9.49 -10.30
N GLU A 56 -0.71 -10.33 -11.23
CA GLU A 56 -1.47 -10.67 -12.44
C GLU A 56 -2.83 -11.30 -12.14
N ALA A 57 -2.95 -12.05 -11.02
CA ALA A 57 -4.21 -12.63 -10.62
C ALA A 57 -5.22 -11.55 -10.17
N ALA A 58 -4.75 -10.50 -9.48
CA ALA A 58 -5.56 -9.34 -9.13
C ALA A 58 -6.02 -8.58 -10.39
N ILE A 59 -5.11 -8.33 -11.34
CA ILE A 59 -5.44 -7.71 -12.63
C ILE A 59 -6.53 -8.50 -13.37
N ALA A 60 -6.38 -9.82 -13.47
CA ALA A 60 -7.35 -10.66 -14.15
C ALA A 60 -8.73 -10.61 -13.47
N ALA A 61 -8.78 -10.73 -12.15
CA ALA A 61 -10.01 -10.69 -11.37
C ALA A 61 -10.72 -9.33 -11.48
N ALA A 62 -9.97 -8.22 -11.36
CA ALA A 62 -10.51 -6.89 -11.49
C ALA A 62 -11.00 -6.59 -12.92
N THR A 63 -10.27 -7.04 -13.94
CA THR A 63 -10.67 -6.88 -15.35
C THR A 63 -12.00 -7.58 -15.62
N GLU A 64 -12.19 -8.81 -15.14
CA GLU A 64 -13.48 -9.50 -15.29
C GLU A 64 -14.60 -8.80 -14.52
N ARG A 65 -14.34 -8.34 -13.30
CA ARG A 65 -15.31 -7.62 -12.47
C ARG A 65 -15.76 -6.30 -13.08
N LEU A 66 -14.81 -5.57 -13.67
CA LEU A 66 -15.01 -4.19 -14.16
C LEU A 66 -15.23 -4.09 -15.66
N LYS A 67 -15.38 -5.21 -16.37
CA LYS A 67 -15.57 -5.27 -17.84
C LYS A 67 -16.75 -4.45 -18.37
N GLY A 68 -17.72 -4.14 -17.51
CA GLY A 68 -18.88 -3.31 -17.88
C GLY A 68 -18.59 -1.79 -17.91
N TYR A 69 -17.41 -1.36 -17.50
CA TYR A 69 -17.02 0.05 -17.48
C TYR A 69 -16.02 0.37 -18.59
N PRO A 70 -16.43 1.06 -19.68
CA PRO A 70 -15.55 1.33 -20.83
C PRO A 70 -14.34 2.20 -20.49
N GLY A 71 -14.42 3.02 -19.43
CA GLY A 71 -13.32 3.87 -18.95
C GLY A 71 -12.33 3.17 -18.02
N PHE A 72 -12.47 1.87 -17.77
CA PHE A 72 -11.52 1.12 -16.94
C PHE A 72 -10.33 0.61 -17.74
N HIS A 73 -9.13 0.85 -17.23
CA HIS A 73 -7.87 0.40 -17.83
C HIS A 73 -7.01 -0.29 -16.76
N ALA A 74 -6.82 -1.60 -16.90
CA ALA A 74 -5.92 -2.36 -16.05
C ALA A 74 -4.47 -2.19 -16.52
N VAL A 75 -3.57 -1.94 -15.57
CA VAL A 75 -2.14 -1.73 -15.81
C VAL A 75 -1.35 -2.66 -14.89
N HIS A 76 -0.60 -3.61 -15.46
CA HIS A 76 0.30 -4.46 -14.69
C HIS A 76 1.58 -3.70 -14.35
N GLY A 77 1.89 -3.59 -13.07
CA GLY A 77 3.09 -2.90 -12.58
C GLY A 77 2.98 -2.50 -11.11
N ASN A 78 4.02 -1.89 -10.59
CA ASN A 78 4.06 -1.42 -9.22
C ASN A 78 3.69 0.06 -9.16
N PHE A 79 2.83 0.44 -8.22
CA PHE A 79 2.45 1.85 -8.00
C PHE A 79 3.65 2.76 -7.69
N HIS A 80 4.79 2.19 -7.33
CA HIS A 80 6.04 2.93 -7.15
C HIS A 80 6.54 3.57 -8.47
N ASP A 81 6.17 2.99 -9.60
CA ASP A 81 6.61 3.38 -10.95
C ASP A 81 5.49 4.11 -11.71
N VAL A 82 4.60 4.78 -10.99
CA VAL A 82 3.39 5.40 -11.57
C VAL A 82 3.68 6.36 -12.71
N LYS A 83 4.79 7.09 -12.70
CA LYS A 83 5.17 8.02 -13.78
C LYS A 83 5.55 7.28 -15.07
N GLU A 84 6.20 6.14 -14.94
CA GLU A 84 6.56 5.27 -16.06
C GLU A 84 5.33 4.52 -16.61
N LEU A 85 4.44 4.09 -15.72
CA LEU A 85 3.22 3.35 -16.07
C LEU A 85 2.15 4.26 -16.71
N LEU A 86 2.06 5.52 -16.30
CA LEU A 86 1.05 6.49 -16.75
C LEU A 86 1.71 7.76 -17.34
N PRO A 87 2.54 7.63 -18.40
CA PRO A 87 3.27 8.77 -18.95
C PRO A 87 2.31 9.83 -19.52
N GLY A 88 2.46 11.07 -19.04
CA GLY A 88 1.66 12.21 -19.50
C GLY A 88 0.22 12.25 -18.98
N VAL A 89 -0.24 11.27 -18.21
CA VAL A 89 -1.55 11.27 -17.58
C VAL A 89 -1.61 12.31 -16.47
N ARG A 90 -2.74 13.01 -16.36
CA ARG A 90 -3.05 13.92 -15.26
C ARG A 90 -4.26 13.40 -14.52
N LEU A 91 -4.18 13.34 -13.20
CA LEU A 91 -5.17 12.69 -12.35
C LEU A 91 -5.98 13.72 -11.54
N ASN A 92 -7.28 13.58 -11.53
CA ASN A 92 -8.17 14.29 -10.60
C ASN A 92 -8.10 13.67 -9.19
N GLY A 93 -7.77 12.38 -9.09
CA GLY A 93 -7.50 11.74 -7.82
C GLY A 93 -6.76 10.42 -7.96
N GLY A 94 -6.15 10.00 -6.85
CA GLY A 94 -5.46 8.74 -6.73
C GLY A 94 -5.79 8.03 -5.43
N LEU A 95 -5.74 6.72 -5.46
CA LEU A 95 -5.91 5.84 -4.30
C LEU A 95 -4.72 4.89 -4.16
N LEU A 96 -4.23 4.77 -2.93
CA LEU A 96 -3.30 3.72 -2.51
C LEU A 96 -3.86 3.05 -1.27
N ASP A 97 -4.28 1.79 -1.39
CA ASP A 97 -4.71 0.93 -0.28
C ASP A 97 -3.56 -0.02 0.05
N LEU A 98 -2.64 0.44 0.93
CA LEU A 98 -1.37 -0.24 1.18
C LEU A 98 -1.55 -1.58 1.90
N GLY A 99 -0.58 -2.47 1.74
CA GLY A 99 -0.56 -3.79 2.36
C GLY A 99 -0.98 -4.91 1.41
N VAL A 100 -1.56 -5.98 1.95
CA VAL A 100 -1.93 -7.18 1.20
C VAL A 100 -3.39 -7.18 0.80
N SER A 101 -3.68 -7.64 -0.41
CA SER A 101 -5.04 -7.81 -0.88
C SER A 101 -5.74 -8.97 -0.15
N SER A 102 -7.08 -8.91 -0.10
CA SER A 102 -7.87 -10.02 0.43
C SER A 102 -7.63 -11.30 -0.33
N PHE A 103 -7.48 -11.22 -1.65
CA PHE A 103 -7.18 -12.37 -2.50
C PHE A 103 -5.86 -13.05 -2.08
N GLN A 104 -4.82 -12.27 -1.76
CA GLN A 104 -3.54 -12.80 -1.30
C GLN A 104 -3.65 -13.48 0.07
N LEU A 105 -4.44 -12.92 0.99
CA LEU A 105 -4.69 -13.52 2.31
C LEU A 105 -5.58 -14.76 2.26
N ASP A 106 -6.56 -14.77 1.37
CA ASP A 106 -7.56 -15.83 1.25
C ASP A 106 -7.11 -16.97 0.32
N THR A 107 -5.90 -16.87 -0.28
CA THR A 107 -5.28 -17.89 -1.12
C THR A 107 -4.09 -18.51 -0.38
N PRO A 108 -4.24 -19.71 0.23
CA PRO A 108 -3.18 -20.31 1.08
C PRO A 108 -1.84 -20.43 0.38
N ASP A 109 -1.83 -20.89 -0.88
CA ASP A 109 -0.62 -21.12 -1.69
C ASP A 109 0.24 -19.86 -1.91
N ARG A 110 -0.29 -18.66 -1.60
CA ARG A 110 0.47 -17.40 -1.66
C ARG A 110 1.35 -17.16 -0.43
N GLY A 111 1.16 -17.92 0.65
CA GLY A 111 1.98 -17.87 1.86
C GLY A 111 1.81 -16.63 2.74
N PHE A 112 0.78 -15.78 2.50
CA PHE A 112 0.52 -14.59 3.32
C PHE A 112 -0.26 -14.88 4.60
N SER A 113 -1.02 -15.97 4.61
CA SER A 113 -1.78 -16.45 5.76
C SER A 113 -1.04 -17.59 6.45
N TYR A 114 -1.17 -17.70 7.75
CA TYR A 114 -0.63 -18.78 8.57
C TYR A 114 -1.72 -19.58 9.27
N HIS A 115 -2.96 -19.43 8.83
CA HIS A 115 -4.08 -20.26 9.31
C HIS A 115 -4.03 -21.69 8.74
N GLU A 116 -3.43 -21.84 7.57
CA GLU A 116 -3.19 -23.10 6.90
C GLU A 116 -1.71 -23.22 6.56
N ASP A 117 -1.17 -24.46 6.61
CA ASP A 117 0.21 -24.70 6.21
C ASP A 117 0.32 -24.67 4.69
N ALA A 118 1.19 -23.80 4.18
CA ALA A 118 1.30 -23.51 2.76
C ALA A 118 2.76 -23.17 2.39
N PRO A 119 3.13 -23.18 1.09
CA PRO A 119 4.44 -22.74 0.64
C PRO A 119 4.78 -21.32 1.14
N LEU A 120 6.00 -21.12 1.61
CA LEU A 120 6.48 -19.85 2.15
C LEU A 120 6.95 -18.93 1.01
N ASP A 121 6.00 -18.41 0.21
CA ASP A 121 6.28 -17.52 -0.93
C ASP A 121 6.24 -16.04 -0.54
N MET A 122 5.11 -15.49 -0.14
CA MET A 122 4.83 -14.09 0.22
C MET A 122 5.14 -13.06 -0.86
N ARG A 123 5.47 -13.41 -2.11
CA ARG A 123 5.63 -12.44 -3.18
C ARG A 123 4.27 -11.94 -3.66
N MET A 124 4.12 -10.64 -3.78
CA MET A 124 2.94 -10.05 -4.42
C MET A 124 3.01 -10.20 -5.94
N ASP A 125 4.20 -10.01 -6.54
CA ASP A 125 4.49 -10.38 -7.92
C ASP A 125 5.20 -11.75 -7.93
N THR A 126 4.50 -12.79 -8.38
CA THR A 126 5.03 -14.16 -8.40
C THR A 126 5.95 -14.42 -9.58
N THR A 127 6.06 -13.48 -10.53
CA THR A 127 6.89 -13.66 -11.74
C THR A 127 8.36 -13.32 -11.48
N GLN A 128 8.69 -12.63 -10.40
CA GLN A 128 10.03 -12.16 -10.08
C GLN A 128 10.31 -12.08 -8.57
N GLY A 129 11.56 -11.79 -8.24
CA GLY A 129 12.00 -11.61 -6.86
C GLY A 129 12.22 -12.93 -6.10
N MET A 130 12.77 -12.80 -4.88
CA MET A 130 12.98 -13.95 -3.99
C MET A 130 11.73 -14.25 -3.20
N THR A 131 11.48 -15.53 -2.92
CA THR A 131 10.41 -15.97 -2.03
C THR A 131 10.76 -15.67 -0.57
N ALA A 132 9.77 -15.70 0.32
CA ALA A 132 10.01 -15.62 1.76
C ALA A 132 10.88 -16.80 2.25
N ALA A 133 10.72 -18.00 1.66
CA ALA A 133 11.60 -19.14 1.94
C ALA A 133 13.05 -18.84 1.56
N ASP A 134 13.30 -18.29 0.37
CA ASP A 134 14.66 -17.90 -0.04
C ASP A 134 15.26 -16.90 0.93
N TYR A 135 14.49 -15.86 1.30
CA TYR A 135 14.93 -14.83 2.22
C TYR A 135 15.31 -15.40 3.59
N VAL A 136 14.42 -16.12 4.26
CA VAL A 136 14.68 -16.61 5.62
C VAL A 136 15.79 -17.67 5.68
N ASN A 137 16.00 -18.41 4.59
CA ASN A 137 17.06 -19.41 4.53
C ASN A 137 18.44 -18.82 4.17
N THR A 138 18.51 -17.60 3.61
CA THR A 138 19.76 -17.00 3.13
C THR A 138 20.18 -15.75 3.89
N VAL A 139 19.26 -15.01 4.49
CA VAL A 139 19.54 -13.74 5.20
C VAL A 139 20.54 -13.92 6.33
N SER A 140 21.41 -12.93 6.55
CA SER A 140 22.30 -12.93 7.72
C SER A 140 21.51 -12.73 9.03
N GLU A 141 22.03 -13.27 10.15
CA GLU A 141 21.42 -13.03 11.48
C GLU A 141 21.27 -11.54 11.77
N ARG A 142 22.30 -10.75 11.45
CA ARG A 142 22.32 -9.30 11.64
C ARG A 142 21.21 -8.60 10.86
N ASP A 143 21.10 -8.92 9.56
CA ASP A 143 20.13 -8.24 8.68
C ASP A 143 18.70 -8.67 9.02
N PHE A 144 18.50 -9.94 9.40
CA PHE A 144 17.20 -10.40 9.87
C PHE A 144 16.82 -9.74 11.21
N CYS A 145 17.74 -9.63 12.15
CA CYS A 145 17.53 -8.91 13.40
C CYS A 145 17.16 -7.44 13.15
N GLN A 146 17.82 -6.79 12.17
CA GLN A 146 17.51 -5.40 11.79
C GLN A 146 16.11 -5.29 11.18
N ALA A 147 15.74 -6.18 10.26
CA ALA A 147 14.41 -6.22 9.67
C ALA A 147 13.30 -6.40 10.72
N LEU A 148 13.51 -7.26 11.71
CA LEU A 148 12.57 -7.45 12.81
C LEU A 148 12.37 -6.18 13.66
N ARG A 149 13.44 -5.41 13.88
CA ARG A 149 13.37 -4.14 14.61
C ARG A 149 12.69 -3.05 13.78
N ASP A 150 13.07 -2.91 12.52
CA ASP A 150 12.62 -1.83 11.67
C ASP A 150 11.17 -2.02 11.20
N TYR A 151 10.77 -3.28 10.95
CA TYR A 151 9.47 -3.61 10.31
C TYR A 151 8.54 -4.41 11.22
N GLY A 152 9.07 -5.14 12.17
CA GLY A 152 8.30 -5.94 13.13
C GLY A 152 7.91 -5.20 14.41
N ASP A 153 8.57 -4.07 14.73
CA ASP A 153 8.54 -3.42 16.06
C ASP A 153 8.92 -4.42 17.20
N GLU A 154 9.81 -5.40 16.88
CA GLU A 154 10.07 -6.55 17.74
C GLU A 154 11.21 -6.27 18.71
N LYS A 155 10.92 -6.32 20.01
CA LYS A 155 11.91 -6.09 21.07
C LYS A 155 12.89 -7.24 21.25
N TRP A 156 12.46 -8.46 20.95
CA TRP A 156 13.24 -9.68 21.08
C TRP A 156 13.95 -10.07 19.77
N ALA A 157 14.07 -9.13 18.83
CA ALA A 157 14.61 -9.34 17.49
C ALA A 157 15.92 -10.15 17.45
N ALA A 158 16.85 -9.87 18.36
CA ALA A 158 18.12 -10.61 18.39
C ALA A 158 17.94 -12.09 18.77
N ARG A 159 17.08 -12.38 19.74
CA ARG A 159 16.81 -13.77 20.15
C ARG A 159 16.06 -14.53 19.05
N ILE A 160 15.11 -13.88 18.42
CA ILE A 160 14.36 -14.45 17.31
C ILE A 160 15.26 -14.74 16.12
N ALA A 161 16.15 -13.80 15.76
CA ALA A 161 17.12 -14.01 14.69
C ALA A 161 18.02 -15.22 14.98
N GLN A 162 18.53 -15.34 16.21
CA GLN A 162 19.28 -16.53 16.62
C GLN A 162 18.46 -17.81 16.47
N MET A 163 17.20 -17.84 16.93
CA MET A 163 16.32 -19.01 16.81
C MET A 163 16.08 -19.40 15.34
N LEU A 164 15.92 -18.43 14.45
CA LEU A 164 15.83 -18.69 13.01
C LEU A 164 17.09 -19.38 12.49
N MET A 165 18.28 -18.86 12.86
CA MET A 165 19.56 -19.45 12.43
C MET A 165 19.70 -20.90 12.95
N GLU A 166 19.36 -21.14 14.22
CA GLU A 166 19.38 -22.48 14.82
C GLU A 166 18.41 -23.44 14.10
N LYS A 167 17.20 -22.97 13.77
CA LYS A 167 16.17 -23.78 13.11
C LYS A 167 16.56 -24.15 11.68
N ARG A 168 16.96 -23.17 10.86
CA ARG A 168 17.33 -23.42 9.45
C ARG A 168 18.59 -24.27 9.30
N ALA A 169 19.49 -24.27 10.31
CA ALA A 169 20.65 -25.14 10.31
C ALA A 169 20.28 -26.63 10.46
N GLN A 170 19.11 -26.93 11.02
CA GLN A 170 18.60 -28.31 11.16
C GLN A 170 17.84 -28.73 9.92
N LYS A 171 16.96 -27.87 9.39
CA LYS A 171 16.14 -28.07 8.19
C LYS A 171 15.80 -26.71 7.58
N PRO A 172 15.89 -26.53 6.24
CA PRO A 172 15.37 -25.33 5.58
C PRO A 172 13.89 -25.11 5.93
N LEU A 173 13.49 -23.83 6.05
CA LEU A 173 12.10 -23.45 6.24
C LEU A 173 11.44 -23.34 4.86
N GLU A 174 10.42 -24.15 4.61
CA GLU A 174 9.75 -24.26 3.31
C GLU A 174 8.28 -23.82 3.37
N THR A 175 7.68 -23.87 4.58
CA THR A 175 6.25 -23.61 4.74
C THR A 175 5.97 -22.50 5.77
N THR A 176 4.74 -21.99 5.72
CA THR A 176 4.27 -21.00 6.70
C THR A 176 4.29 -21.56 8.13
N ALA A 177 3.98 -22.85 8.32
CA ALA A 177 4.09 -23.50 9.62
C ALA A 177 5.53 -23.60 10.12
N ASP A 178 6.50 -23.88 9.24
CA ASP A 178 7.93 -23.85 9.60
C ASP A 178 8.35 -22.48 10.15
N LEU A 179 7.86 -21.39 9.54
CA LEU A 179 8.18 -20.03 9.98
C LEU A 179 7.50 -19.68 11.31
N VAL A 180 6.21 -19.97 11.46
CA VAL A 180 5.44 -19.71 12.69
C VAL A 180 6.01 -20.48 13.87
N ALA A 181 6.53 -21.71 13.64
CA ALA A 181 7.17 -22.50 14.66
C ALA A 181 8.49 -21.90 15.22
N VAL A 182 9.03 -20.88 14.57
CA VAL A 182 10.20 -20.13 15.07
C VAL A 182 9.78 -19.06 16.05
N VAL A 183 8.78 -18.26 15.73
CA VAL A 183 8.16 -17.25 16.63
C VAL A 183 6.86 -16.69 16.03
N ASP A 184 6.08 -16.03 16.89
CA ASP A 184 4.78 -15.39 16.74
C ASP A 184 4.73 -14.23 15.69
N ALA A 185 3.57 -13.60 15.53
CA ALA A 185 3.08 -12.67 14.51
C ALA A 185 4.02 -11.56 13.95
N ALA A 186 5.12 -11.22 14.62
CA ALA A 186 6.03 -10.15 14.17
C ALA A 186 6.90 -10.55 12.96
N ILE A 187 7.27 -11.82 12.83
CA ILE A 187 8.15 -12.30 11.76
C ILE A 187 7.47 -12.25 10.40
N PRO A 188 6.26 -12.80 10.21
CA PRO A 188 5.61 -12.78 8.91
C PRO A 188 5.47 -11.37 8.31
N LYS A 189 5.14 -10.39 9.16
CA LYS A 189 5.04 -8.99 8.74
C LYS A 189 6.40 -8.44 8.26
N ALA A 190 7.46 -8.64 9.04
CA ALA A 190 8.79 -8.15 8.69
C ALA A 190 9.33 -8.81 7.42
N VAL A 191 9.15 -10.12 7.28
CA VAL A 191 9.54 -10.89 6.07
C VAL A 191 8.78 -10.39 4.85
N ARG A 192 7.46 -10.23 4.95
CA ARG A 192 6.62 -9.71 3.87
C ARG A 192 7.10 -8.34 3.37
N ILE A 193 7.34 -7.41 4.29
CA ILE A 193 7.81 -6.06 3.96
C ILE A 193 9.14 -6.10 3.21
N VAL A 194 10.09 -6.96 3.63
CA VAL A 194 11.39 -7.10 2.97
C VAL A 194 11.24 -7.75 1.59
N VAL A 195 10.52 -8.87 1.48
CA VAL A 195 10.34 -9.61 0.22
C VAL A 195 9.70 -8.74 -0.85
N ASN A 196 8.80 -7.84 -0.46
CA ASN A 196 8.04 -7.00 -1.40
C ASN A 196 8.55 -5.56 -1.50
N ASP A 197 9.62 -5.19 -0.79
CA ASP A 197 10.16 -3.82 -0.73
C ASP A 197 9.06 -2.76 -0.52
N GLU A 198 8.18 -2.99 0.48
CA GLU A 198 6.96 -2.22 0.64
C GLU A 198 7.21 -0.77 1.11
N LEU A 199 8.27 -0.51 1.87
CA LEU A 199 8.46 0.76 2.57
C LEU A 199 9.54 1.66 1.99
N ALA A 200 10.65 1.11 1.48
CA ALA A 200 11.79 1.91 1.03
C ALA A 200 11.42 2.88 -0.11
N PRO A 201 10.67 2.49 -1.15
CA PRO A 201 10.29 3.39 -2.24
C PRO A 201 9.06 4.26 -1.94
N LEU A 202 8.36 4.06 -0.80
CA LEU A 202 7.05 4.66 -0.55
C LEU A 202 7.09 6.21 -0.54
N GLU A 203 8.10 6.85 0.08
CA GLU A 203 8.19 8.32 0.10
C GLU A 203 8.34 8.88 -1.32
N LYS A 204 9.16 8.23 -2.16
CA LYS A 204 9.32 8.63 -3.57
C LYS A 204 8.01 8.46 -4.33
N ALA A 205 7.36 7.31 -4.18
CA ALA A 205 6.09 7.02 -4.83
C ALA A 205 5.03 8.09 -4.50
N LEU A 206 4.88 8.46 -3.22
CA LEU A 206 3.92 9.50 -2.81
C LEU A 206 4.19 10.84 -3.50
N ASN A 207 5.46 11.23 -3.67
CA ASN A 207 5.82 12.45 -4.41
C ASN A 207 5.41 12.32 -5.89
N ASP A 208 5.71 11.20 -6.53
CA ASP A 208 5.41 10.94 -7.93
C ASP A 208 3.88 10.96 -8.19
N TRP A 209 3.10 10.37 -7.29
CA TRP A 209 1.63 10.43 -7.35
C TRP A 209 1.08 11.85 -7.22
N VAL A 210 1.57 12.63 -6.26
CA VAL A 210 1.16 14.05 -6.10
C VAL A 210 1.55 14.88 -7.32
N ASP A 211 2.69 14.59 -7.96
CA ASP A 211 3.09 15.27 -9.19
C ASP A 211 2.11 15.04 -10.35
N LEU A 212 1.52 13.85 -10.48
CA LEU A 212 0.53 13.53 -11.51
C LEU A 212 -0.83 14.20 -11.27
N LEU A 213 -1.16 14.61 -10.04
CA LEU A 213 -2.44 15.25 -9.76
C LEU A 213 -2.56 16.59 -10.49
N VAL A 214 -3.78 16.91 -10.93
CA VAL A 214 -4.16 18.28 -11.30
C VAL A 214 -4.26 19.15 -10.03
N PRO A 215 -4.18 20.49 -10.13
CA PRO A 215 -4.50 21.36 -8.99
C PRO A 215 -5.90 21.07 -8.44
N GLY A 216 -6.02 20.93 -7.12
CA GLY A 216 -7.25 20.51 -6.44
C GLY A 216 -7.49 19.00 -6.43
N GLY A 217 -6.72 18.21 -7.21
CA GLY A 217 -6.78 16.76 -7.17
C GLY A 217 -6.28 16.19 -5.86
N ARG A 218 -6.78 15.02 -5.46
CA ARG A 218 -6.51 14.42 -4.15
C ARG A 218 -5.89 13.04 -4.24
N LEU A 219 -4.89 12.79 -3.39
CA LEU A 219 -4.32 11.46 -3.13
C LEU A 219 -4.85 10.93 -1.80
N CYS A 220 -5.57 9.82 -1.84
CA CYS A 220 -6.00 9.05 -0.69
C CYS A 220 -5.04 7.89 -0.45
N VAL A 221 -4.56 7.74 0.79
CA VAL A 221 -3.66 6.64 1.17
C VAL A 221 -4.19 5.97 2.43
N ILE A 222 -4.52 4.69 2.32
CA ILE A 222 -4.91 3.84 3.44
C ILE A 222 -3.66 3.07 3.89
N THR A 223 -3.42 3.05 5.19
CA THR A 223 -2.31 2.35 5.83
C THR A 223 -2.83 1.43 6.92
N PHE A 224 -2.17 0.30 7.16
CA PHE A 224 -2.61 -0.73 8.13
C PHE A 224 -1.67 -0.88 9.32
N HIS A 225 -0.51 -0.25 9.31
CA HIS A 225 0.40 -0.26 10.46
C HIS A 225 1.12 1.07 10.66
N SER A 226 1.66 1.24 11.87
CA SER A 226 2.25 2.49 12.36
C SER A 226 3.42 2.99 11.50
N ILE A 227 4.19 2.11 10.89
CA ILE A 227 5.37 2.47 10.09
C ILE A 227 4.93 3.10 8.76
N GLU A 228 3.99 2.46 8.04
CA GLU A 228 3.38 3.05 6.83
C GLU A 228 2.77 4.42 7.14
N ASP A 229 1.92 4.48 8.17
CA ASP A 229 1.23 5.71 8.55
C ASP A 229 2.23 6.84 8.87
N ARG A 230 3.33 6.52 9.54
CA ARG A 230 4.40 7.46 9.84
C ARG A 230 5.07 7.98 8.57
N ILE A 231 5.38 7.11 7.59
CA ILE A 231 6.00 7.51 6.32
C ILE A 231 5.05 8.44 5.55
N VAL A 232 3.78 8.04 5.38
CA VAL A 232 2.77 8.84 4.67
C VAL A 232 2.57 10.19 5.34
N LYS A 233 2.40 10.22 6.67
CA LYS A 233 2.26 11.44 7.46
C LYS A 233 3.44 12.39 7.29
N LEU A 234 4.67 11.87 7.35
CA LEU A 234 5.87 12.69 7.22
C LEU A 234 6.06 13.19 5.79
N ALA A 235 5.78 12.37 4.78
CA ALA A 235 5.83 12.76 3.37
C ALA A 235 4.83 13.90 3.08
N PHE A 236 3.57 13.75 3.47
CA PHE A 236 2.56 14.79 3.29
C PHE A 236 2.91 16.08 4.05
N ARG A 237 3.44 15.97 5.27
CA ARG A 237 3.90 17.12 6.03
C ARG A 237 5.06 17.84 5.34
N LYS A 238 6.00 17.11 4.75
CA LYS A 238 7.14 17.66 4.00
C LYS A 238 6.68 18.34 2.70
N MET A 239 5.71 17.78 2.00
CA MET A 239 5.09 18.37 0.82
C MET A 239 4.31 19.67 1.17
N GLN A 240 3.62 19.68 2.32
CA GLN A 240 2.89 20.85 2.79
C GLN A 240 3.82 21.96 3.30
N ASN A 241 4.92 21.59 3.96
CA ASN A 241 5.89 22.51 4.53
C ASN A 241 7.31 22.13 4.09
N PRO A 242 7.68 22.37 2.81
CA PRO A 242 8.94 21.91 2.24
C PRO A 242 10.16 22.75 2.65
N CYS A 243 9.95 23.82 3.42
CA CYS A 243 11.01 24.74 3.84
C CYS A 243 12.09 24.00 4.64
N THR A 244 13.35 24.20 4.23
CA THR A 244 14.55 23.64 4.88
C THR A 244 15.42 24.71 5.56
N CYS A 245 14.94 25.95 5.64
CA CYS A 245 15.62 27.02 6.38
C CYS A 245 15.64 26.73 7.88
N PRO A 246 16.65 27.26 8.61
CA PRO A 246 16.64 27.20 10.07
C PRO A 246 15.33 27.78 10.64
N PRO A 247 14.75 27.20 11.71
CA PRO A 247 13.46 27.65 12.26
C PRO A 247 13.41 29.12 12.70
N LYS A 248 14.58 29.74 12.95
CA LYS A 248 14.72 31.13 13.37
C LYS A 248 15.21 32.08 12.27
N ALA A 249 15.26 31.60 11.00
CA ALA A 249 15.66 32.43 9.88
C ALA A 249 14.63 33.57 9.68
N PRO A 250 15.06 34.82 9.59
CA PRO A 250 14.13 35.96 9.47
C PRO A 250 13.42 35.98 8.10
N ILE A 251 14.02 35.37 7.07
CA ILE A 251 13.47 35.27 5.72
C ILE A 251 13.75 33.88 5.16
N CYS A 252 12.78 33.29 4.49
CA CYS A 252 12.97 32.03 3.79
C CYS A 252 13.83 32.24 2.53
N ILE A 253 14.98 31.54 2.45
CA ILE A 253 15.91 31.62 1.33
C ILE A 253 15.96 30.34 0.50
N CYS A 254 15.28 29.26 0.90
CA CYS A 254 15.34 27.98 0.18
C CYS A 254 14.50 27.95 -1.10
N GLY A 255 13.59 28.89 -1.30
CA GLY A 255 12.73 28.97 -2.48
C GLY A 255 11.72 27.84 -2.64
N LYS A 256 11.64 26.91 -1.68
CA LYS A 256 10.71 25.77 -1.76
C LYS A 256 9.29 26.22 -1.45
N LYS A 257 8.35 25.86 -2.33
CA LYS A 257 6.93 26.15 -2.17
C LYS A 257 6.14 24.90 -1.78
N PRO A 258 5.06 25.04 -0.98
CA PRO A 258 4.13 23.94 -0.70
C PRO A 258 3.58 23.31 -1.99
N LEU A 259 3.52 22.00 -2.04
CA LEU A 259 2.87 21.28 -3.15
C LEU A 259 1.35 21.18 -2.96
N GLY A 260 0.87 21.41 -1.75
CA GLY A 260 -0.54 21.29 -1.39
C GLY A 260 -0.73 21.25 0.12
N LYS A 261 -1.80 20.64 0.55
CA LYS A 261 -2.15 20.55 1.98
C LYS A 261 -2.73 19.16 2.32
N GLY A 262 -2.49 18.72 3.55
CA GLY A 262 -3.25 17.61 4.12
C GLY A 262 -4.70 18.02 4.36
N VAL A 263 -5.65 17.15 4.02
CA VAL A 263 -7.09 17.35 4.22
C VAL A 263 -7.55 16.51 5.40
N GLY A 264 -8.13 17.13 6.41
CA GLY A 264 -8.48 16.45 7.65
C GLY A 264 -7.25 16.01 8.45
N GLY A 265 -7.41 14.99 9.23
CA GLY A 265 -6.31 14.37 9.98
C GLY A 265 -6.08 12.93 9.55
N ALA A 266 -5.91 12.05 10.54
CA ALA A 266 -6.02 10.61 10.37
C ALA A 266 -7.51 10.24 10.44
N ILE A 267 -8.07 9.71 9.37
CA ILE A 267 -9.46 9.25 9.29
C ILE A 267 -9.48 7.76 9.61
N LYS A 268 -10.39 7.35 10.48
CA LYS A 268 -10.57 5.97 10.93
C LYS A 268 -11.94 5.47 10.55
N ALA A 269 -12.09 4.15 10.45
CA ALA A 269 -13.38 3.51 10.23
C ALA A 269 -14.39 3.83 11.33
N GLY A 270 -15.64 4.03 10.94
CA GLY A 270 -16.75 4.19 11.87
C GLY A 270 -17.15 2.89 12.56
N GLU A 271 -17.94 2.98 13.64
CA GLU A 271 -18.36 1.82 14.45
C GLU A 271 -19.06 0.73 13.62
N ASN A 272 -19.88 1.11 12.66
CA ASN A 272 -20.58 0.15 11.80
C ASN A 272 -19.59 -0.69 10.98
N GLU A 273 -18.61 -0.06 10.34
CA GLU A 273 -17.60 -0.77 9.57
C GLU A 273 -16.71 -1.64 10.46
N LEU A 274 -16.32 -1.15 11.65
CA LEU A 274 -15.52 -1.92 12.61
C LEU A 274 -16.22 -3.22 13.06
N ASN A 275 -17.55 -3.22 13.14
CA ASN A 275 -18.33 -4.41 13.49
C ASN A 275 -18.44 -5.42 12.33
N GLU A 276 -18.43 -4.94 11.07
CA GLU A 276 -18.63 -5.77 9.88
C GLU A 276 -17.32 -6.20 9.22
N ASN A 277 -16.25 -5.40 9.36
CA ASN A 277 -14.96 -5.60 8.70
C ASN A 277 -13.79 -5.52 9.69
N SER A 278 -13.31 -6.67 10.15
CA SER A 278 -12.19 -6.74 11.10
C SER A 278 -10.90 -6.10 10.59
N ARG A 279 -10.70 -6.00 9.27
CA ARG A 279 -9.52 -5.37 8.64
C ARG A 279 -9.50 -3.86 8.83
N ALA A 280 -10.66 -3.23 9.05
CA ALA A 280 -10.79 -1.80 9.27
C ALA A 280 -10.21 -1.31 10.62
N HIS A 281 -10.03 -2.20 11.60
CA HIS A 281 -9.53 -1.83 12.93
C HIS A 281 -8.16 -1.16 12.92
N SER A 282 -7.26 -1.62 12.07
CA SER A 282 -5.90 -1.06 11.94
C SER A 282 -5.79 0.03 10.88
N ALA A 283 -6.79 0.17 10.01
CA ALA A 283 -6.78 1.08 8.89
C ALA A 283 -6.73 2.56 9.31
N THR A 284 -5.99 3.35 8.55
CA THR A 284 -5.95 4.81 8.67
C THR A 284 -5.90 5.42 7.27
N LEU A 285 -6.88 6.25 6.94
CA LEU A 285 -6.87 7.02 5.69
C LEU A 285 -6.22 8.38 5.93
N ARG A 286 -5.30 8.76 5.04
CA ARG A 286 -4.75 10.11 4.92
C ARG A 286 -5.01 10.66 3.53
N VAL A 287 -5.34 11.94 3.48
CA VAL A 287 -5.69 12.64 2.23
C VAL A 287 -4.77 13.84 2.04
N PHE A 288 -4.22 13.99 0.84
CA PHE A 288 -3.45 15.15 0.42
C PHE A 288 -4.08 15.78 -0.83
N GLU A 289 -4.33 17.08 -0.77
CA GLU A 289 -4.87 17.85 -1.89
C GLU A 289 -3.76 18.70 -2.51
N LYS A 290 -3.56 18.55 -3.81
CA LYS A 290 -2.57 19.33 -4.55
C LYS A 290 -2.97 20.79 -4.61
N GLY A 291 -2.03 21.67 -4.30
CA GLY A 291 -2.23 23.11 -4.36
C GLY A 291 -2.33 23.63 -5.80
N TRP A 292 -2.91 24.80 -5.93
CA TRP A 292 -2.89 25.56 -7.19
C TRP A 292 -1.51 26.22 -7.35
N PRO A 293 -0.93 26.21 -8.57
CA PRO A 293 0.24 27.02 -8.80
C PRO A 293 -0.15 28.48 -8.49
N GLU A 294 0.66 29.12 -7.66
CA GLU A 294 0.50 30.58 -7.46
C GLU A 294 0.75 31.26 -8.83
N LEU A 295 -0.20 32.05 -9.27
CA LEU A 295 -0.12 32.89 -10.47
C LEU A 295 0.99 33.91 -10.34
#